data_1853364c2da59c03a9b9742a74db87b5
#
_entry.id   1853364c2da59c03a9b9742a74db87b5
#
_cell.length_a   1.000
_cell.length_b   1.000
_cell.length_c   1.000
_cell.angle_alpha   90.00
_cell.angle_beta   90.00
_cell.angle_gamma   90.00
#
_symmetry.space_group_name_H-M   'P 1'
#
loop_
_entity.id
_entity.type
_entity.pdbx_description
1 polymer ?
#
loop_
_entity_poly.entity_id
_entity_poly.type
_entity_poly.pdbx_seq_one_letter_code
_entity_poly.pdbx_strand_id
1 'polypeptide(L)'
;MIRLNQLKLPVNHTEEQLVHKTAQSLRIPTEDILELEVVRQSLDARKKPELFYSYSIDVIVKKEEKVYKDACRRLGKANVLQTEKRKYHFPAGGTQPQKHPTVIVGCGPAGLFCGYYLALHGYRPVILERGADVDTRQADVERFWETGKLQPDSNVQFGEGGAGTFSDGKLNTLVKDKYGRNTEVLRTFVRYGADPAILYQAKPHIGTDVLSRIVKSMREEILRLGGEVHFHSQVTEILTEGGHVTGVKINAAEELPCEQLVLAPGHSARDTFSMLYENQFPMSAKPFAVGFRVEHPQALINRSQYGAEQVKGLGAAAYKVTAKTGTGRGVYSFCMCPGGYVVNASSEPGRLAVNGMSYSGRDGQNANSAIIVSVTPEDYGSEHPLAGIEFQRVLEKKAYALCNGKLPVQHYGDFRKKVTGEDLPEKEIDFDEWDGMEPQCKGAYEWADLTGILPEECNHAFVEGMDSFGRQIRGFDSPHAILTGVESRTSSPVRIDRDEKLQSAIRGCYPCGEGAGYAGGITSAAMDGIRVAEMIASQFAPSQR
;
A
#
# COMPACT_ATOMS: atom_id res chain seq x y z
N MET A 1 -9.49 10.52 30.71
CA MET A 1 -10.11 9.53 29.80
C MET A 1 -9.55 8.15 30.12
N ILE A 2 -10.39 7.13 30.19
CA ILE A 2 -10.01 5.75 30.52
C ILE A 2 -9.99 4.94 29.24
N ARG A 3 -8.88 4.26 28.93
CA ARG A 3 -8.80 3.26 27.86
C ARG A 3 -9.02 1.87 28.41
N LEU A 4 -9.98 1.16 27.85
CA LEU A 4 -10.21 -0.27 28.07
C LEU A 4 -9.71 -1.07 26.87
N ASN A 5 -8.87 -2.06 27.11
CA ASN A 5 -8.36 -2.98 26.11
C ASN A 5 -9.00 -4.36 26.24
N GLN A 6 -8.96 -5.14 25.14
CA GLN A 6 -9.42 -6.53 25.06
C GLN A 6 -10.90 -6.75 25.45
N LEU A 7 -11.73 -5.77 25.20
CA LEU A 7 -13.17 -5.92 25.38
C LEU A 7 -13.74 -6.77 24.24
N LYS A 8 -14.26 -7.96 24.56
CA LYS A 8 -14.72 -8.93 23.54
C LYS A 8 -16.23 -8.97 23.45
N LEU A 9 -16.73 -8.98 22.21
CA LEU A 9 -18.14 -9.16 21.84
C LEU A 9 -18.24 -10.06 20.60
N PRO A 10 -19.33 -10.85 20.45
CA PRO A 10 -19.57 -11.59 19.20
C PRO A 10 -19.60 -10.67 17.98
N VAL A 11 -19.23 -11.18 16.80
CA VAL A 11 -19.14 -10.34 15.58
C VAL A 11 -20.47 -9.70 15.16
N ASN A 12 -21.60 -10.25 15.59
CA ASN A 12 -22.94 -9.76 15.27
C ASN A 12 -23.58 -8.88 16.38
N HIS A 13 -22.78 -8.36 17.32
CA HIS A 13 -23.28 -7.48 18.37
C HIS A 13 -23.72 -6.11 17.84
N THR A 14 -24.54 -5.40 18.63
CA THR A 14 -24.96 -4.01 18.37
C THR A 14 -24.08 -3.00 19.11
N GLU A 15 -24.18 -1.72 18.74
CA GLU A 15 -23.50 -0.63 19.47
C GLU A 15 -23.96 -0.54 20.93
N GLU A 16 -25.24 -0.74 21.17
CA GLU A 16 -25.81 -0.75 22.53
C GLU A 16 -25.17 -1.84 23.39
N GLN A 17 -24.94 -3.02 22.81
CA GLN A 17 -24.23 -4.11 23.50
C GLN A 17 -22.78 -3.75 23.82
N LEU A 18 -22.10 -2.95 22.96
CA LEU A 18 -20.75 -2.45 23.24
C LEU A 18 -20.78 -1.46 24.42
N VAL A 19 -21.72 -0.51 24.44
CA VAL A 19 -21.90 0.44 25.55
C VAL A 19 -22.20 -0.30 26.86
N HIS A 20 -23.17 -1.24 26.83
CA HIS A 20 -23.52 -2.05 27.98
C HIS A 20 -22.33 -2.89 28.51
N LYS A 21 -21.59 -3.53 27.62
CA LYS A 21 -20.40 -4.31 27.96
C LYS A 21 -19.30 -3.43 28.60
N THR A 22 -19.16 -2.21 28.12
CA THR A 22 -18.23 -1.20 28.67
C THR A 22 -18.64 -0.81 30.08
N ALA A 23 -19.91 -0.44 30.30
CA ALA A 23 -20.46 -0.11 31.61
C ALA A 23 -20.29 -1.26 32.60
N GLN A 24 -20.63 -2.48 32.18
CA GLN A 24 -20.41 -3.70 32.99
C GLN A 24 -18.94 -3.90 33.35
N SER A 25 -18.02 -3.68 32.42
CA SER A 25 -16.58 -3.82 32.65
C SER A 25 -16.05 -2.79 33.63
N LEU A 26 -16.60 -1.58 33.64
CA LEU A 26 -16.28 -0.51 34.57
C LEU A 26 -17.07 -0.60 35.88
N ARG A 27 -18.14 -1.41 35.95
CA ARG A 27 -19.09 -1.50 37.07
C ARG A 27 -19.76 -0.15 37.37
N ILE A 28 -20.23 0.50 36.32
CA ILE A 28 -20.99 1.75 36.40
C ILE A 28 -22.30 1.62 35.64
N PRO A 29 -23.31 2.44 35.92
CA PRO A 29 -24.49 2.57 35.06
C PRO A 29 -24.12 3.07 33.67
N THR A 30 -24.87 2.70 32.64
CA THR A 30 -24.65 3.16 31.25
C THR A 30 -24.76 4.68 31.12
N GLU A 31 -25.66 5.32 31.87
CA GLU A 31 -25.86 6.78 31.94
C GLU A 31 -24.65 7.56 32.55
N ASP A 32 -23.72 6.85 33.14
CA ASP A 32 -22.46 7.45 33.64
C ASP A 32 -21.35 7.48 32.58
N ILE A 33 -21.56 6.85 31.42
CA ILE A 33 -20.68 6.99 30.26
C ILE A 33 -21.09 8.27 29.52
N LEU A 34 -20.18 9.26 29.51
CA LEU A 34 -20.38 10.56 28.86
C LEU A 34 -19.93 10.56 27.39
N GLU A 35 -18.85 9.87 27.09
CA GLU A 35 -18.31 9.69 25.74
C GLU A 35 -17.70 8.30 25.61
N LEU A 36 -17.92 7.65 24.47
CA LEU A 36 -17.30 6.38 24.11
C LEU A 36 -16.74 6.48 22.68
N GLU A 37 -15.44 6.25 22.53
CA GLU A 37 -14.77 6.24 21.22
C GLU A 37 -14.10 4.88 21.01
N VAL A 38 -14.39 4.21 19.91
CA VAL A 38 -13.68 3.00 19.51
C VAL A 38 -12.32 3.40 18.94
N VAL A 39 -11.26 2.97 19.60
CA VAL A 39 -9.87 3.24 19.18
C VAL A 39 -9.33 2.12 18.28
N ARG A 40 -9.75 0.89 18.55
CA ARG A 40 -9.35 -0.26 17.75
C ARG A 40 -10.39 -1.38 17.82
N GLN A 41 -10.67 -1.97 16.67
CA GLN A 41 -11.46 -3.18 16.51
C GLN A 41 -10.61 -4.22 15.77
N SER A 42 -10.47 -5.40 16.31
CA SER A 42 -9.77 -6.51 15.67
C SER A 42 -10.56 -7.81 15.79
N LEU A 43 -10.58 -8.62 14.74
CA LEU A 43 -11.20 -9.92 14.76
C LEU A 43 -10.35 -10.91 15.57
N ASP A 44 -10.98 -11.61 16.51
CA ASP A 44 -10.42 -12.73 17.25
C ASP A 44 -11.08 -14.04 16.77
N ALA A 45 -10.39 -14.74 15.87
CA ALA A 45 -10.82 -16.00 15.26
C ALA A 45 -10.01 -17.22 15.79
N ARG A 46 -9.45 -17.15 17.00
CA ARG A 46 -8.64 -18.24 17.57
C ARG A 46 -9.45 -19.45 17.99
N LYS A 47 -10.76 -19.30 18.22
CA LYS A 47 -11.67 -20.36 18.64
C LYS A 47 -12.78 -20.60 17.62
N LYS A 48 -12.41 -20.78 16.34
CA LYS A 48 -13.37 -21.07 15.25
C LYS A 48 -14.29 -22.25 15.62
N PRO A 49 -15.56 -22.19 15.28
CA PRO A 49 -16.27 -21.14 14.53
C PRO A 49 -16.76 -19.95 15.38
N GLU A 50 -16.43 -19.89 16.67
CA GLU A 50 -16.80 -18.77 17.53
C GLU A 50 -15.90 -17.57 17.25
N LEU A 51 -16.46 -16.52 16.66
CA LEU A 51 -15.76 -15.32 16.25
C LEU A 51 -16.16 -14.14 17.12
N PHE A 52 -15.17 -13.37 17.55
CA PHE A 52 -15.36 -12.20 18.39
C PHE A 52 -14.63 -10.98 17.81
N TYR A 53 -15.20 -9.81 17.99
CA TYR A 53 -14.41 -8.58 17.93
C TYR A 53 -13.76 -8.30 19.28
N SER A 54 -12.49 -7.95 19.25
CA SER A 54 -11.74 -7.44 20.40
C SER A 54 -11.51 -5.95 20.21
N TYR A 55 -11.99 -5.17 21.18
CA TYR A 55 -11.96 -3.72 21.16
C TYR A 55 -10.91 -3.13 22.08
N SER A 56 -10.32 -2.00 21.65
CA SER A 56 -9.77 -0.99 22.54
C SER A 56 -10.66 0.25 22.43
N ILE A 57 -11.17 0.74 23.56
CA ILE A 57 -12.09 1.86 23.60
C ILE A 57 -11.63 2.91 24.61
N ASP A 58 -11.83 4.16 24.27
CA ASP A 58 -11.64 5.29 25.17
C ASP A 58 -12.99 5.79 25.68
N VAL A 59 -13.08 6.01 26.97
CA VAL A 59 -14.32 6.49 27.59
C VAL A 59 -14.04 7.66 28.54
N ILE A 60 -14.98 8.61 28.54
CA ILE A 60 -15.11 9.64 29.55
C ILE A 60 -16.31 9.25 30.41
N VAL A 61 -16.14 9.19 31.72
CA VAL A 61 -17.19 8.75 32.65
C VAL A 61 -17.29 9.71 33.82
N LYS A 62 -18.46 9.73 34.48
CA LYS A 62 -18.61 10.43 35.76
C LYS A 62 -17.69 9.82 36.82
N LYS A 63 -17.11 10.67 37.69
CA LYS A 63 -16.20 10.25 38.76
C LYS A 63 -14.99 9.43 38.24
N GLU A 64 -14.42 9.86 37.12
CA GLU A 64 -13.40 9.14 36.34
C GLU A 64 -12.24 8.57 37.17
N GLU A 65 -11.68 9.37 38.10
CA GLU A 65 -10.52 8.93 38.90
C GLU A 65 -10.85 7.71 39.79
N LYS A 66 -12.03 7.70 40.41
CA LYS A 66 -12.51 6.57 41.21
C LYS A 66 -12.72 5.35 40.34
N VAL A 67 -13.43 5.50 39.23
CA VAL A 67 -13.73 4.42 38.29
C VAL A 67 -12.42 3.83 37.72
N TYR A 68 -11.46 4.67 37.34
CA TYR A 68 -10.15 4.24 36.87
C TYR A 68 -9.42 3.39 37.92
N LYS A 69 -9.29 3.88 39.17
CA LYS A 69 -8.62 3.14 40.24
C LYS A 69 -9.25 1.79 40.52
N ASP A 70 -10.58 1.73 40.55
CA ASP A 70 -11.32 0.49 40.80
C ASP A 70 -11.22 -0.50 39.62
N ALA A 71 -11.29 -0.01 38.37
CA ALA A 71 -11.12 -0.82 37.17
C ALA A 71 -9.68 -1.38 37.07
N CYS A 72 -8.66 -0.56 37.35
CA CYS A 72 -7.26 -1.00 37.36
C CYS A 72 -6.98 -2.14 38.36
N ARG A 73 -7.59 -2.08 39.57
CA ARG A 73 -7.42 -3.16 40.56
C ARG A 73 -8.02 -4.49 40.08
N ARG A 74 -9.13 -4.45 39.34
CA ARG A 74 -9.85 -5.66 38.92
C ARG A 74 -9.37 -6.25 37.62
N LEU A 75 -9.13 -5.39 36.61
CA LEU A 75 -8.82 -5.81 35.25
C LEU A 75 -7.31 -5.77 34.95
N GLY A 76 -6.54 -5.14 35.83
CA GLY A 76 -5.10 -4.98 35.69
C GLY A 76 -4.70 -3.79 34.79
N LYS A 77 -3.50 -3.25 35.06
CA LYS A 77 -2.95 -2.10 34.33
C LYS A 77 -2.70 -2.34 32.83
N ALA A 78 -2.61 -3.60 32.39
CA ALA A 78 -2.49 -3.90 30.95
C ALA A 78 -3.80 -3.67 30.19
N ASN A 79 -4.94 -3.82 30.87
CA ASN A 79 -6.26 -3.72 30.25
C ASN A 79 -6.95 -2.36 30.51
N VAL A 80 -6.47 -1.59 31.49
CA VAL A 80 -7.05 -0.29 31.86
C VAL A 80 -5.94 0.73 31.96
N LEU A 81 -5.98 1.73 31.11
CA LEU A 81 -4.97 2.79 31.03
C LEU A 81 -5.65 4.15 31.19
N GLN A 82 -4.93 5.10 31.78
CA GLN A 82 -5.29 6.51 31.68
C GLN A 82 -4.65 7.07 30.40
N THR A 83 -5.41 7.77 29.58
CA THR A 83 -4.96 8.26 28.28
C THR A 83 -5.50 9.66 28.01
N GLU A 84 -4.87 10.33 27.06
CA GLU A 84 -5.29 11.63 26.57
C GLU A 84 -5.48 11.57 25.05
N LYS A 85 -6.42 12.34 24.53
CA LYS A 85 -6.69 12.42 23.09
C LYS A 85 -5.54 13.16 22.41
N ARG A 86 -4.68 12.44 21.71
CA ARG A 86 -3.60 13.05 20.93
C ARG A 86 -4.19 13.71 19.68
N LYS A 87 -3.85 14.98 19.48
CA LYS A 87 -4.16 15.71 18.25
C LYS A 87 -2.89 15.86 17.43
N TYR A 88 -3.02 15.65 16.13
CA TYR A 88 -1.99 16.03 15.19
C TYR A 88 -1.88 17.56 15.14
N HIS A 89 -0.66 18.06 15.07
CA HIS A 89 -0.37 19.49 14.94
C HIS A 89 0.62 19.69 13.81
N PHE A 90 0.22 20.44 12.80
CA PHE A 90 1.15 20.92 11.77
C PHE A 90 2.00 22.05 12.37
N PRO A 91 3.31 22.15 12.06
CA PRO A 91 4.17 23.18 12.63
C PRO A 91 3.72 24.59 12.24
N ALA A 92 4.05 25.56 13.07
CA ALA A 92 3.92 26.95 12.70
C ALA A 92 4.83 27.28 11.51
N GLY A 93 4.39 28.19 10.64
CA GLY A 93 5.17 28.61 9.46
C GLY A 93 6.52 29.22 9.84
N GLY A 94 7.56 28.85 9.08
CA GLY A 94 8.88 29.46 9.17
C GLY A 94 8.89 30.91 8.65
N THR A 95 10.05 31.52 8.66
CA THR A 95 10.21 32.96 8.33
C THR A 95 10.98 33.21 7.05
N GLN A 96 11.60 32.19 6.46
CA GLN A 96 12.35 32.34 5.21
C GLN A 96 11.39 32.59 4.04
N PRO A 97 11.57 33.67 3.25
CA PRO A 97 10.71 33.90 2.09
C PRO A 97 10.99 32.86 1.00
N GLN A 98 9.94 32.48 0.26
CA GLN A 98 10.06 31.72 -0.98
C GLN A 98 9.82 32.66 -2.16
N LYS A 99 10.69 32.62 -3.17
CA LYS A 99 10.50 33.38 -4.41
C LYS A 99 9.56 32.66 -5.37
N HIS A 100 9.66 31.34 -5.41
CA HIS A 100 8.89 30.46 -6.28
C HIS A 100 8.10 29.45 -5.45
N PRO A 101 7.01 28.88 -5.98
CA PRO A 101 6.23 27.87 -5.30
C PRO A 101 7.05 26.59 -5.08
N THR A 102 6.70 25.83 -4.05
CA THR A 102 7.22 24.46 -3.89
C THR A 102 6.68 23.59 -5.02
N VAL A 103 7.59 22.97 -5.78
CA VAL A 103 7.24 22.03 -6.86
C VAL A 103 7.28 20.59 -6.32
N ILE A 104 6.27 19.79 -6.65
CA ILE A 104 6.12 18.41 -6.24
C ILE A 104 6.04 17.52 -7.48
N VAL A 105 6.95 16.59 -7.63
CA VAL A 105 6.99 15.63 -8.74
C VAL A 105 6.25 14.35 -8.36
N GLY A 106 5.14 14.11 -9.03
CA GLY A 106 4.25 12.96 -8.82
C GLY A 106 3.06 13.25 -7.93
N CYS A 107 1.88 12.79 -8.36
CA CYS A 107 0.59 12.92 -7.68
C CYS A 107 0.13 11.60 -7.02
N GLY A 108 1.07 10.73 -6.63
CA GLY A 108 0.82 9.57 -5.79
C GLY A 108 0.57 9.97 -4.32
N PRO A 109 0.34 9.01 -3.40
CA PRO A 109 -0.01 9.34 -2.01
C PRO A 109 0.98 10.28 -1.32
N ALA A 110 2.27 10.17 -1.59
CA ALA A 110 3.29 11.05 -1.01
C ALA A 110 3.15 12.49 -1.52
N GLY A 111 3.12 12.69 -2.84
CA GLY A 111 3.00 14.03 -3.44
C GLY A 111 1.66 14.68 -3.15
N LEU A 112 0.57 13.92 -3.26
CA LEU A 112 -0.79 14.42 -3.00
C LEU A 112 -0.94 14.90 -1.55
N PHE A 113 -0.48 14.12 -0.55
CA PHE A 113 -0.55 14.55 0.85
C PHE A 113 0.43 15.68 1.17
N CYS A 114 1.61 15.71 0.56
CA CYS A 114 2.53 16.84 0.68
C CYS A 114 1.87 18.13 0.17
N GLY A 115 1.35 18.10 -1.05
CA GLY A 115 0.68 19.25 -1.66
C GLY A 115 -0.57 19.70 -0.90
N TYR A 116 -1.40 18.73 -0.46
CA TYR A 116 -2.59 19.02 0.31
C TYR A 116 -2.28 19.73 1.64
N TYR A 117 -1.29 19.26 2.40
CA TYR A 117 -0.94 19.88 3.67
C TYR A 117 -0.24 21.23 3.49
N LEU A 118 0.58 21.40 2.47
CA LEU A 118 1.11 22.72 2.11
C LEU A 118 -0.01 23.68 1.73
N ALA A 119 -0.95 23.27 0.89
CA ALA A 119 -2.08 24.11 0.47
C ALA A 119 -2.98 24.51 1.66
N LEU A 120 -3.30 23.58 2.56
CA LEU A 120 -4.08 23.84 3.79
C LEU A 120 -3.45 24.93 4.68
N HIS A 121 -2.12 25.09 4.62
CA HIS A 121 -1.37 26.03 5.44
C HIS A 121 -0.89 27.27 4.67
N GLY A 122 -1.49 27.54 3.48
CA GLY A 122 -1.28 28.76 2.71
C GLY A 122 -0.05 28.77 1.80
N TYR A 123 0.66 27.63 1.68
CA TYR A 123 1.68 27.44 0.65
C TYR A 123 0.99 27.04 -0.64
N ARG A 124 1.28 27.66 -1.74
CA ARG A 124 0.65 27.37 -3.04
C ARG A 124 1.52 26.39 -3.83
N PRO A 125 1.47 25.05 -3.54
CA PRO A 125 2.32 24.08 -4.22
C PRO A 125 1.90 23.91 -5.67
N VAL A 126 2.85 23.53 -6.52
CA VAL A 126 2.64 23.09 -7.89
C VAL A 126 2.95 21.60 -7.97
N ILE A 127 1.96 20.76 -8.25
CA ILE A 127 2.13 19.31 -8.43
C ILE A 127 2.23 19.02 -9.93
N LEU A 128 3.29 18.32 -10.33
CA LEU A 128 3.53 17.88 -11.69
C LEU A 128 3.36 16.36 -11.77
N GLU A 129 2.34 15.89 -12.47
CA GLU A 129 2.05 14.48 -12.70
C GLU A 129 2.25 14.14 -14.19
N ARG A 130 3.04 13.07 -14.47
CA ARG A 130 3.28 12.63 -15.84
C ARG A 130 2.04 12.08 -16.54
N GLY A 131 1.18 11.38 -15.75
CA GLY A 131 -0.03 10.75 -16.26
C GLY A 131 -1.24 11.67 -16.27
N ALA A 132 -2.39 11.06 -16.54
CA ALA A 132 -3.67 11.74 -16.60
C ALA A 132 -4.30 11.92 -15.21
N ASP A 133 -5.34 12.76 -15.14
CA ASP A 133 -6.27 12.81 -14.02
C ASP A 133 -6.97 11.44 -13.83
N VAL A 134 -7.56 11.22 -12.66
CA VAL A 134 -8.06 9.90 -12.27
C VAL A 134 -9.18 9.38 -13.19
N ASP A 135 -10.02 10.23 -13.73
CA ASP A 135 -11.13 9.83 -14.62
C ASP A 135 -10.58 9.40 -16.00
N THR A 136 -9.70 10.20 -16.60
CA THR A 136 -9.03 9.88 -17.87
C THR A 136 -8.15 8.65 -17.72
N ARG A 137 -7.39 8.57 -16.61
CA ARG A 137 -6.53 7.43 -16.29
C ARG A 137 -7.31 6.13 -16.16
N GLN A 138 -8.49 6.15 -15.55
CA GLN A 138 -9.36 4.96 -15.45
C GLN A 138 -9.72 4.45 -16.85
N ALA A 139 -10.12 5.34 -17.75
CA ALA A 139 -10.43 4.97 -19.14
C ALA A 139 -9.21 4.42 -19.89
N ASP A 140 -8.01 4.98 -19.65
CA ASP A 140 -6.76 4.48 -20.24
C ASP A 140 -6.41 3.08 -19.75
N VAL A 141 -6.60 2.81 -18.45
CA VAL A 141 -6.34 1.50 -17.84
C VAL A 141 -7.35 0.46 -18.34
N GLU A 142 -8.63 0.78 -18.37
CA GLU A 142 -9.69 -0.11 -18.87
C GLU A 142 -9.44 -0.47 -20.35
N ARG A 143 -9.14 0.53 -21.19
CA ARG A 143 -8.77 0.32 -22.60
C ARG A 143 -7.53 -0.57 -22.75
N PHE A 144 -6.52 -0.40 -21.88
CA PHE A 144 -5.33 -1.26 -21.88
C PHE A 144 -5.70 -2.70 -21.56
N TRP A 145 -6.51 -2.94 -20.54
CA TRP A 145 -6.94 -4.29 -20.18
C TRP A 145 -7.79 -4.97 -21.26
N GLU A 146 -8.61 -4.20 -21.99
CA GLU A 146 -9.44 -4.73 -23.08
C GLU A 146 -8.65 -4.99 -24.36
N THR A 147 -7.72 -4.10 -24.70
CA THR A 147 -7.08 -4.09 -26.03
C THR A 147 -5.60 -4.47 -26.05
N GLY A 148 -4.96 -4.52 -24.88
CA GLY A 148 -3.49 -4.70 -24.76
C GLY A 148 -2.68 -3.46 -25.17
N LYS A 149 -3.31 -2.33 -25.50
CA LYS A 149 -2.62 -1.10 -25.94
C LYS A 149 -2.24 -0.24 -24.73
N LEU A 150 -0.99 -0.37 -24.31
CA LEU A 150 -0.44 0.37 -23.17
C LEU A 150 -0.26 1.86 -23.51
N GLN A 151 -0.67 2.74 -22.56
CA GLN A 151 -0.27 4.14 -22.52
C GLN A 151 0.91 4.27 -21.55
N PRO A 152 2.14 4.59 -22.03
CA PRO A 152 3.34 4.59 -21.18
C PRO A 152 3.27 5.57 -20.01
N ASP A 153 2.62 6.71 -20.19
CA ASP A 153 2.55 7.77 -19.19
C ASP A 153 1.26 7.79 -18.36
N SER A 154 0.21 7.04 -18.78
CA SER A 154 -1.08 6.95 -18.07
C SER A 154 -1.54 5.50 -17.98
N ASN A 155 -1.33 4.85 -16.82
CA ASN A 155 -1.55 3.41 -16.63
C ASN A 155 -1.71 3.06 -15.13
N VAL A 156 -1.64 1.78 -14.76
CA VAL A 156 -1.75 1.32 -13.35
C VAL A 156 -0.66 1.91 -12.44
N GLN A 157 0.49 2.32 -12.99
CA GLN A 157 1.62 2.85 -12.21
C GLN A 157 1.63 4.39 -12.17
N PHE A 158 1.26 5.05 -13.27
CA PHE A 158 1.36 6.48 -13.47
C PHE A 158 -0.02 7.14 -13.63
N GLY A 159 -0.14 8.35 -13.14
CA GLY A 159 -1.33 9.18 -13.11
C GLY A 159 -1.80 9.51 -11.69
N GLU A 160 -2.82 10.33 -11.58
CA GLU A 160 -3.35 10.85 -10.32
C GLU A 160 -3.65 9.73 -9.32
N GLY A 161 -3.16 9.88 -8.08
CA GLY A 161 -3.27 8.90 -7.01
C GLY A 161 -2.21 7.80 -7.01
N GLY A 162 -1.36 7.72 -8.07
CA GLY A 162 -0.28 6.75 -8.19
C GLY A 162 -0.74 5.29 -8.25
N ALA A 163 0.16 4.33 -8.11
CA ALA A 163 -0.13 2.90 -8.17
C ALA A 163 -1.14 2.43 -7.09
N GLY A 164 -1.26 3.16 -5.99
CA GLY A 164 -2.20 2.88 -4.91
C GLY A 164 -3.67 2.90 -5.34
N THR A 165 -4.03 3.71 -6.34
CA THR A 165 -5.41 3.84 -6.84
C THR A 165 -5.94 2.54 -7.43
N PHE A 166 -5.10 1.74 -8.09
CA PHE A 166 -5.46 0.45 -8.66
C PHE A 166 -4.91 -0.72 -7.81
N SER A 167 -5.24 -0.71 -6.51
CA SER A 167 -4.82 -1.72 -5.54
C SER A 167 -5.99 -2.13 -4.63
N ASP A 168 -5.79 -3.02 -3.67
CA ASP A 168 -6.79 -3.29 -2.62
C ASP A 168 -7.01 -2.10 -1.69
N GLY A 169 -6.15 -1.07 -1.76
CA GLY A 169 -6.29 0.10 -0.91
C GLY A 169 -6.08 -0.17 0.58
N LYS A 170 -5.18 -1.08 0.92
CA LYS A 170 -4.81 -1.34 2.32
C LYS A 170 -4.16 -0.12 2.95
N LEU A 171 -4.63 0.23 4.14
CA LEU A 171 -4.15 1.38 4.90
C LEU A 171 -3.27 0.99 6.10
N ASN A 172 -2.92 -0.29 6.21
CA ASN A 172 -2.05 -0.75 7.28
C ASN A 172 -0.61 -0.28 7.05
N THR A 173 0.03 0.18 8.12
CA THR A 173 1.46 0.49 8.10
C THR A 173 2.15 -0.07 9.35
N LEU A 174 3.40 -0.48 9.21
CA LEU A 174 4.28 -0.86 10.33
C LEU A 174 5.11 0.33 10.83
N VAL A 175 5.01 1.47 10.19
CA VAL A 175 5.73 2.69 10.60
C VAL A 175 5.20 3.15 11.96
N LYS A 176 6.10 3.24 12.94
CA LYS A 176 5.76 3.78 14.27
C LYS A 176 5.58 5.29 14.16
N ASP A 177 4.40 5.76 14.50
CA ASP A 177 4.05 7.17 14.46
C ASP A 177 3.90 7.75 15.87
N LYS A 178 4.76 8.70 16.22
CA LYS A 178 4.73 9.42 17.49
C LYS A 178 3.93 10.72 17.41
N TYR A 179 3.65 11.20 16.20
CA TYR A 179 3.14 12.54 15.94
C TYR A 179 1.67 12.56 15.53
N GLY A 180 1.06 11.39 15.28
CA GLY A 180 -0.35 11.27 14.90
C GLY A 180 -0.60 11.40 13.39
N ARG A 181 0.44 11.36 12.53
CA ARG A 181 0.30 11.46 11.08
C ARG A 181 -0.52 10.31 10.50
N ASN A 182 -0.34 9.08 11.01
CA ASN A 182 -1.15 7.95 10.58
C ASN A 182 -2.65 8.20 10.76
N THR A 183 -3.05 8.61 11.96
CA THR A 183 -4.44 8.94 12.25
C THR A 183 -4.93 10.10 11.39
N GLU A 184 -4.08 11.07 11.13
CA GLU A 184 -4.43 12.23 10.30
C GLU A 184 -4.61 11.86 8.82
N VAL A 185 -3.80 10.94 8.27
CA VAL A 185 -4.01 10.36 6.93
C VAL A 185 -5.39 9.70 6.85
N LEU A 186 -5.74 8.84 7.83
CA LEU A 186 -7.05 8.17 7.86
C LEU A 186 -8.20 9.18 8.00
N ARG A 187 -8.06 10.21 8.85
CA ARG A 187 -9.06 11.29 8.98
C ARG A 187 -9.23 12.08 7.69
N THR A 188 -8.15 12.30 6.95
CA THR A 188 -8.21 12.97 5.63
C THR A 188 -9.01 12.11 4.66
N PHE A 189 -8.78 10.80 4.60
CA PHE A 189 -9.58 9.92 3.77
C PHE A 189 -11.07 9.92 4.17
N VAL A 190 -11.38 9.88 5.47
CA VAL A 190 -12.78 9.99 5.95
C VAL A 190 -13.40 11.32 5.58
N ARG A 191 -12.67 12.43 5.69
CA ARG A 191 -13.13 13.77 5.28
C ARG A 191 -13.59 13.81 3.82
N TYR A 192 -12.94 13.03 2.95
CA TYR A 192 -13.24 12.95 1.52
C TYR A 192 -14.03 11.71 1.10
N GLY A 193 -14.70 11.04 2.05
CA GLY A 193 -15.72 10.04 1.77
C GLY A 193 -15.36 8.58 2.00
N ALA A 194 -14.24 8.29 2.69
CA ALA A 194 -14.01 6.94 3.20
C ALA A 194 -14.91 6.62 4.38
N ASP A 195 -15.20 5.33 4.57
CA ASP A 195 -15.95 4.85 5.73
C ASP A 195 -15.21 5.22 7.04
N PRO A 196 -15.88 5.89 8.01
CA PRO A 196 -15.28 6.21 9.30
C PRO A 196 -14.71 5.00 10.06
N ALA A 197 -15.16 3.79 9.77
CA ALA A 197 -14.66 2.56 10.36
C ALA A 197 -13.15 2.34 10.14
N ILE A 198 -12.56 2.91 9.08
CA ILE A 198 -11.11 2.84 8.84
C ILE A 198 -10.29 3.45 9.97
N LEU A 199 -10.86 4.34 10.78
CA LEU A 199 -10.17 4.99 11.89
C LEU A 199 -9.85 4.02 13.04
N TYR A 200 -10.64 2.94 13.17
CA TYR A 200 -10.50 2.00 14.28
C TYR A 200 -10.32 0.53 13.86
N GLN A 201 -10.62 0.18 12.63
CA GLN A 201 -10.38 -1.17 12.14
C GLN A 201 -8.89 -1.53 12.17
N ALA A 202 -8.55 -2.73 12.66
CA ALA A 202 -7.16 -3.19 12.73
C ALA A 202 -6.55 -3.48 11.34
N LYS A 203 -7.40 -3.72 10.34
CA LYS A 203 -7.00 -3.94 8.94
C LYS A 203 -7.88 -3.07 8.02
N PRO A 204 -7.73 -1.73 8.08
CA PRO A 204 -8.53 -0.83 7.27
C PRO A 204 -8.16 -0.93 5.80
N HIS A 205 -9.16 -0.78 4.92
CA HIS A 205 -8.97 -0.72 3.49
C HIS A 205 -9.95 0.25 2.83
N ILE A 206 -9.57 0.75 1.67
CA ILE A 206 -10.43 1.55 0.80
C ILE A 206 -10.28 0.95 -0.61
N GLY A 207 -11.34 0.40 -1.19
CA GLY A 207 -11.30 -0.15 -2.54
C GLY A 207 -10.95 0.89 -3.60
N THR A 208 -10.52 0.43 -4.76
CA THR A 208 -10.15 1.27 -5.90
C THR A 208 -11.24 2.30 -6.25
N ASP A 209 -12.50 1.87 -6.24
CA ASP A 209 -13.69 2.68 -6.56
C ASP A 209 -13.90 3.87 -5.60
N VAL A 210 -13.61 3.70 -4.33
CA VAL A 210 -13.72 4.77 -3.32
C VAL A 210 -12.48 5.65 -3.33
N LEU A 211 -11.29 5.06 -3.45
CA LEU A 211 -10.03 5.80 -3.42
C LEU A 211 -9.91 6.79 -4.58
N SER A 212 -10.38 6.42 -5.79
CA SER A 212 -10.38 7.31 -6.96
C SER A 212 -11.17 8.59 -6.69
N ARG A 213 -12.35 8.50 -6.07
CA ARG A 213 -13.17 9.67 -5.69
C ARG A 213 -12.49 10.55 -4.65
N ILE A 214 -11.85 9.93 -3.66
CA ILE A 214 -11.14 10.66 -2.59
C ILE A 214 -9.97 11.45 -3.17
N VAL A 215 -9.18 10.84 -4.04
CA VAL A 215 -8.02 11.47 -4.69
C VAL A 215 -8.46 12.68 -5.50
N LYS A 216 -9.53 12.56 -6.30
CA LYS A 216 -10.13 13.66 -7.05
C LYS A 216 -10.56 14.81 -6.13
N SER A 217 -11.28 14.51 -5.05
CA SER A 217 -11.73 15.53 -4.10
C SER A 217 -10.57 16.24 -3.38
N MET A 218 -9.49 15.51 -3.08
CA MET A 218 -8.29 16.13 -2.50
C MET A 218 -7.61 17.08 -3.50
N ARG A 219 -7.52 16.73 -4.79
CA ARG A 219 -7.01 17.62 -5.83
C ARG A 219 -7.87 18.88 -5.95
N GLU A 220 -9.18 18.74 -6.02
CA GLU A 220 -10.12 19.87 -6.09
C GLU A 220 -9.93 20.82 -4.90
N GLU A 221 -9.65 20.30 -3.72
CA GLU A 221 -9.37 21.11 -2.54
C GLU A 221 -7.99 21.82 -2.64
N ILE A 222 -6.95 21.16 -3.17
CA ILE A 222 -5.65 21.80 -3.42
C ILE A 222 -5.84 23.00 -4.36
N LEU A 223 -6.58 22.82 -5.47
CA LEU A 223 -6.88 23.89 -6.43
C LEU A 223 -7.68 25.03 -5.77
N ARG A 224 -8.70 24.71 -4.98
CA ARG A 224 -9.51 25.70 -4.25
C ARG A 224 -8.67 26.53 -3.28
N LEU A 225 -7.64 25.95 -2.69
CA LEU A 225 -6.71 26.61 -1.77
C LEU A 225 -5.59 27.38 -2.48
N GLY A 226 -5.60 27.44 -3.82
CA GLY A 226 -4.66 28.19 -4.64
C GLY A 226 -3.37 27.46 -4.99
N GLY A 227 -3.29 26.13 -4.79
CA GLY A 227 -2.27 25.28 -5.37
C GLY A 227 -2.61 24.95 -6.83
N GLU A 228 -1.67 24.32 -7.53
CA GLU A 228 -1.81 23.90 -8.92
C GLU A 228 -1.53 22.41 -9.07
N VAL A 229 -2.20 21.75 -10.01
CA VAL A 229 -1.95 20.35 -10.38
C VAL A 229 -1.96 20.25 -11.91
N HIS A 230 -0.82 19.89 -12.47
CA HIS A 230 -0.62 19.76 -13.91
C HIS A 230 -0.43 18.29 -14.27
N PHE A 231 -1.32 17.77 -15.12
CA PHE A 231 -1.24 16.43 -15.70
C PHE A 231 -0.46 16.46 -17.02
N HIS A 232 -0.03 15.28 -17.49
CA HIS A 232 0.83 15.12 -18.67
C HIS A 232 2.09 16.00 -18.59
N SER A 233 2.60 16.16 -17.37
CA SER A 233 3.71 17.06 -17.03
C SER A 233 4.86 16.24 -16.42
N GLN A 234 5.63 15.58 -17.28
CA GLN A 234 6.77 14.78 -16.88
C GLN A 234 7.98 15.68 -16.58
N VAL A 235 8.53 15.60 -15.38
CA VAL A 235 9.83 16.22 -15.08
C VAL A 235 10.93 15.39 -15.70
N THR A 236 11.64 15.98 -16.67
CA THR A 236 12.69 15.33 -17.45
C THR A 236 14.11 15.75 -17.04
N GLU A 237 14.26 16.85 -16.30
CA GLU A 237 15.54 17.35 -15.80
C GLU A 237 15.34 18.15 -14.51
N ILE A 238 16.31 18.12 -13.60
CA ILE A 238 16.37 18.98 -12.42
C ILE A 238 17.47 19.99 -12.62
N LEU A 239 17.11 21.26 -12.66
CA LEU A 239 18.04 22.37 -12.84
C LEU A 239 18.70 22.71 -11.49
N THR A 240 20.03 22.78 -11.48
CA THR A 240 20.80 23.05 -10.26
C THR A 240 21.92 24.05 -10.52
N GLU A 241 22.19 24.90 -9.53
CA GLU A 241 23.32 25.83 -9.53
C GLU A 241 23.97 25.83 -8.14
N GLY A 242 25.28 25.70 -8.08
CA GLY A 242 26.03 25.71 -6.81
C GLY A 242 25.57 24.64 -5.79
N GLY A 243 25.06 23.50 -6.27
CA GLY A 243 24.53 22.43 -5.41
C GLY A 243 23.13 22.67 -4.84
N HIS A 244 22.40 23.66 -5.37
CA HIS A 244 21.02 23.97 -5.01
C HIS A 244 20.09 23.78 -6.19
N VAL A 245 18.84 23.35 -5.93
CA VAL A 245 17.79 23.33 -6.95
C VAL A 245 17.44 24.76 -7.35
N THR A 246 17.33 25.00 -8.66
CA THR A 246 16.90 26.29 -9.23
C THR A 246 15.63 26.15 -10.08
N GLY A 247 15.26 24.93 -10.47
CA GLY A 247 14.07 24.66 -11.25
C GLY A 247 13.98 23.23 -11.73
N VAL A 248 12.99 22.96 -12.54
CA VAL A 248 12.78 21.71 -13.25
C VAL A 248 12.47 21.97 -14.71
N LYS A 249 12.80 21.01 -15.58
CA LYS A 249 12.38 21.00 -16.98
C LYS A 249 11.24 20.00 -17.15
N ILE A 250 10.15 20.43 -17.77
CA ILE A 250 8.94 19.66 -18.01
C ILE A 250 8.89 19.26 -19.49
N ASN A 251 8.66 17.98 -19.77
CA ASN A 251 8.51 17.42 -21.13
C ASN A 251 9.67 17.80 -22.07
N ALA A 252 10.88 17.92 -21.52
CA ALA A 252 12.09 18.34 -22.22
C ALA A 252 12.02 19.72 -22.91
N ALA A 253 11.03 20.56 -22.57
CA ALA A 253 10.77 21.83 -23.27
C ALA A 253 10.61 23.02 -22.31
N GLU A 254 9.73 22.95 -21.34
CA GLU A 254 9.36 24.04 -20.43
C GLU A 254 10.21 24.04 -19.17
N GLU A 255 10.70 25.20 -18.75
CA GLU A 255 11.41 25.36 -17.49
C GLU A 255 10.52 26.04 -16.45
N LEU A 256 10.41 25.41 -15.28
CA LEU A 256 9.68 25.95 -14.13
C LEU A 256 10.67 26.21 -12.99
N PRO A 257 10.88 27.49 -12.60
CA PRO A 257 11.78 27.82 -11.51
C PRO A 257 11.21 27.40 -10.15
N CYS A 258 12.04 26.82 -9.29
CA CYS A 258 11.72 26.51 -7.91
C CYS A 258 12.97 26.39 -7.06
N GLU A 259 12.89 26.69 -5.77
CA GLU A 259 13.96 26.47 -4.80
C GLU A 259 13.66 25.26 -3.88
N GLN A 260 12.40 24.78 -3.86
CA GLN A 260 11.96 23.65 -3.07
C GLN A 260 11.30 22.64 -4.00
N LEU A 261 11.93 21.46 -4.14
CA LEU A 261 11.50 20.38 -5.01
C LEU A 261 11.26 19.10 -4.20
N VAL A 262 10.04 18.59 -4.22
CA VAL A 262 9.70 17.31 -3.60
C VAL A 262 9.70 16.22 -4.67
N LEU A 263 10.55 15.21 -4.52
CA LEU A 263 10.64 14.08 -5.44
C LEU A 263 9.81 12.90 -4.92
N ALA A 264 8.60 12.74 -5.45
CA ALA A 264 7.67 11.66 -5.12
C ALA A 264 7.27 10.82 -6.36
N PRO A 265 8.23 10.35 -7.20
CA PRO A 265 7.95 9.79 -8.52
C PRO A 265 7.29 8.40 -8.50
N GLY A 266 7.19 7.75 -7.32
CA GLY A 266 6.80 6.35 -7.21
C GLY A 266 7.93 5.39 -7.63
N HIS A 267 7.73 4.08 -7.37
CA HIS A 267 8.80 3.08 -7.59
C HIS A 267 8.97 2.68 -9.08
N SER A 268 8.02 3.01 -9.94
CA SER A 268 8.02 2.61 -11.36
C SER A 268 8.60 3.65 -12.32
N ALA A 269 8.95 4.85 -11.85
CA ALA A 269 9.48 5.95 -12.67
C ALA A 269 10.97 5.74 -13.00
N ARG A 270 11.29 4.69 -13.77
CA ARG A 270 12.64 4.21 -14.03
C ARG A 270 13.49 5.18 -14.83
N ASP A 271 12.89 5.93 -15.74
CA ASP A 271 13.49 7.05 -16.47
C ASP A 271 13.90 8.18 -15.52
N THR A 272 13.05 8.51 -14.53
CA THR A 272 13.39 9.49 -13.50
C THR A 272 14.59 9.04 -12.67
N PHE A 273 14.67 7.76 -12.27
CA PHE A 273 15.85 7.24 -11.56
C PHE A 273 17.11 7.30 -12.41
N SER A 274 17.02 7.03 -13.72
CA SER A 274 18.16 7.17 -14.65
C SER A 274 18.61 8.63 -14.74
N MET A 275 17.67 9.56 -14.92
CA MET A 275 17.95 11.01 -14.93
C MET A 275 18.60 11.48 -13.63
N LEU A 276 18.12 11.03 -12.46
CA LEU A 276 18.69 11.37 -11.17
C LEU A 276 20.14 10.83 -11.03
N TYR A 277 20.37 9.60 -11.49
CA TYR A 277 21.71 9.00 -11.46
C TYR A 277 22.69 9.76 -12.36
N GLU A 278 22.30 10.08 -13.58
CA GLU A 278 23.10 10.88 -14.53
C GLU A 278 23.43 12.26 -13.98
N ASN A 279 22.50 12.86 -13.22
CA ASN A 279 22.71 14.13 -12.52
C ASN A 279 23.38 13.98 -11.15
N GLN A 280 24.00 12.82 -10.87
CA GLN A 280 24.81 12.54 -9.67
C GLN A 280 24.06 12.70 -8.33
N PHE A 281 22.74 12.46 -8.32
CA PHE A 281 22.03 12.35 -7.05
C PHE A 281 22.52 11.13 -6.28
N PRO A 282 22.86 11.26 -4.99
CA PRO A 282 23.23 10.12 -4.16
C PRO A 282 22.09 9.11 -4.08
N MET A 283 22.36 7.91 -4.55
CA MET A 283 21.41 6.81 -4.55
C MET A 283 22.11 5.50 -4.18
N SER A 284 21.37 4.57 -3.60
CA SER A 284 21.87 3.25 -3.23
C SER A 284 20.91 2.15 -3.68
N ALA A 285 21.48 0.97 -3.99
CA ALA A 285 20.70 -0.23 -4.26
C ALA A 285 19.98 -0.69 -2.98
N LYS A 286 18.76 -1.20 -3.13
CA LYS A 286 17.93 -1.62 -2.01
C LYS A 286 17.37 -3.03 -2.27
N PRO A 287 17.43 -3.96 -1.29
CA PRO A 287 16.76 -5.25 -1.38
C PRO A 287 15.25 -5.08 -1.62
N PHE A 288 14.67 -5.99 -2.39
CA PHE A 288 13.24 -6.07 -2.66
C PHE A 288 12.79 -7.54 -2.77
N ALA A 289 11.67 -7.83 -3.37
CA ALA A 289 11.21 -9.20 -3.56
C ALA A 289 10.48 -9.36 -4.90
N VAL A 290 10.51 -10.57 -5.45
CA VAL A 290 9.89 -10.91 -6.73
C VAL A 290 9.16 -12.24 -6.60
N GLY A 291 8.15 -12.48 -7.43
CA GLY A 291 7.41 -13.73 -7.41
C GLY A 291 6.24 -13.75 -8.36
N PHE A 292 5.20 -14.49 -7.97
CA PHE A 292 3.99 -14.64 -8.75
C PHE A 292 2.75 -14.26 -7.92
N ARG A 293 1.70 -13.79 -8.58
CA ARG A 293 0.36 -13.77 -7.99
C ARG A 293 -0.16 -15.19 -7.90
N VAL A 294 -0.72 -15.53 -6.75
CA VAL A 294 -1.33 -16.83 -6.51
C VAL A 294 -2.80 -16.63 -6.18
N GLU A 295 -3.66 -17.29 -6.96
CA GLU A 295 -5.10 -17.26 -6.74
C GLU A 295 -5.58 -18.54 -6.09
N HIS A 296 -6.55 -18.38 -5.17
CA HIS A 296 -7.27 -19.45 -4.48
C HIS A 296 -8.77 -19.13 -4.46
N PRO A 297 -9.67 -20.09 -4.36
CA PRO A 297 -11.07 -19.82 -4.09
C PRO A 297 -11.21 -18.99 -2.80
N GLN A 298 -11.97 -17.90 -2.82
CA GLN A 298 -12.19 -17.09 -1.62
C GLN A 298 -12.87 -17.90 -0.50
N ALA A 299 -13.73 -18.87 -0.86
CA ALA A 299 -14.38 -19.78 0.07
C ALA A 299 -13.39 -20.60 0.91
N LEU A 300 -12.32 -21.12 0.29
CA LEU A 300 -11.21 -21.82 0.97
C LEU A 300 -10.57 -20.91 2.03
N ILE A 301 -10.28 -19.68 1.66
CA ILE A 301 -9.67 -18.71 2.58
C ILE A 301 -10.63 -18.36 3.73
N ASN A 302 -11.92 -18.14 3.43
CA ASN A 302 -12.93 -17.86 4.44
C ASN A 302 -13.04 -19.02 5.44
N ARG A 303 -13.14 -20.28 4.98
CA ARG A 303 -13.15 -21.47 5.84
C ARG A 303 -11.89 -21.54 6.71
N SER A 304 -10.74 -21.32 6.10
CA SER A 304 -9.48 -21.32 6.84
C SER A 304 -9.44 -20.25 7.94
N GLN A 305 -9.92 -19.05 7.68
CA GLN A 305 -9.81 -17.92 8.60
C GLN A 305 -10.98 -17.82 9.59
N TYR A 306 -12.19 -18.17 9.17
CA TYR A 306 -13.41 -18.00 9.95
C TYR A 306 -14.02 -19.33 10.45
N GLY A 307 -13.66 -20.47 9.83
CA GLY A 307 -14.29 -21.77 10.09
C GLY A 307 -15.58 -22.01 9.30
N ALA A 308 -15.95 -21.08 8.40
CA ALA A 308 -17.10 -21.16 7.51
C ALA A 308 -16.85 -20.36 6.24
N GLU A 309 -17.56 -20.69 5.16
CA GLU A 309 -17.43 -19.98 3.87
C GLU A 309 -17.98 -18.55 3.94
N GLN A 310 -19.05 -18.37 4.68
CA GLN A 310 -19.69 -17.07 4.90
C GLN A 310 -20.03 -16.88 6.38
N VAL A 311 -19.75 -15.69 6.88
CA VAL A 311 -20.10 -15.29 8.24
C VAL A 311 -20.83 -13.96 8.19
N LYS A 312 -22.05 -13.93 8.69
CA LYS A 312 -22.85 -12.70 8.71
C LYS A 312 -22.12 -11.58 9.45
N GLY A 313 -21.95 -10.44 8.79
CA GLY A 313 -21.27 -9.27 9.36
C GLY A 313 -19.74 -9.26 9.15
N LEU A 314 -19.18 -10.26 8.47
CA LEU A 314 -17.79 -10.27 8.03
C LEU A 314 -17.72 -10.28 6.49
N GLY A 315 -16.80 -9.49 5.94
CA GLY A 315 -16.46 -9.54 4.51
C GLY A 315 -15.49 -10.68 4.20
N ALA A 316 -15.00 -10.69 2.97
CA ALA A 316 -14.03 -11.66 2.49
C ALA A 316 -12.77 -11.72 3.39
N ALA A 317 -12.37 -12.94 3.76
CA ALA A 317 -11.25 -13.16 4.66
C ALA A 317 -9.92 -12.83 4.00
N ALA A 318 -9.02 -12.23 4.78
CA ALA A 318 -7.65 -11.96 4.37
C ALA A 318 -6.65 -12.81 5.20
N TYR A 319 -5.56 -13.20 4.57
CA TYR A 319 -4.46 -13.91 5.22
C TYR A 319 -3.13 -13.15 5.13
N LYS A 320 -2.19 -13.56 5.94
CA LYS A 320 -0.78 -13.22 5.83
C LYS A 320 0.04 -14.45 6.20
N VAL A 321 0.88 -14.91 5.29
CA VAL A 321 1.78 -16.05 5.49
C VAL A 321 3.23 -15.64 5.27
N THR A 322 4.13 -16.23 6.02
CA THR A 322 5.57 -16.00 5.91
C THR A 322 6.31 -17.32 6.17
N ALA A 323 7.40 -17.53 5.46
CA ALA A 323 8.29 -18.66 5.64
C ALA A 323 9.75 -18.21 5.48
N LYS A 324 10.66 -19.02 5.98
CA LYS A 324 12.08 -18.95 5.73
C LYS A 324 12.52 -20.28 5.14
N THR A 325 13.17 -20.25 3.98
CA THR A 325 13.65 -21.44 3.27
C THR A 325 14.86 -22.07 3.96
N GLY A 326 15.21 -23.29 3.55
CA GLY A 326 16.41 -23.97 4.01
C GLY A 326 17.69 -23.18 3.72
N THR A 327 17.72 -22.37 2.67
CA THR A 327 18.83 -21.44 2.33
C THR A 327 18.79 -20.15 3.14
N GLY A 328 17.76 -19.94 3.98
CA GLY A 328 17.59 -18.73 4.77
C GLY A 328 16.87 -17.57 4.06
N ARG A 329 16.45 -17.76 2.80
CA ARG A 329 15.71 -16.76 2.02
C ARG A 329 14.28 -16.58 2.54
N GLY A 330 13.81 -15.36 2.64
CA GLY A 330 12.44 -15.06 3.06
C GLY A 330 11.45 -15.25 1.92
N VAL A 331 10.33 -15.93 2.20
CA VAL A 331 9.17 -16.06 1.30
C VAL A 331 7.92 -15.62 2.06
N TYR A 332 7.10 -14.77 1.45
CA TYR A 332 5.94 -14.23 2.15
C TYR A 332 4.84 -13.74 1.20
N SER A 333 3.61 -13.71 1.74
CA SER A 333 2.49 -13.09 1.02
C SER A 333 2.59 -11.57 1.08
N PHE A 334 2.36 -10.92 -0.05
CA PHE A 334 2.35 -9.47 -0.18
C PHE A 334 1.09 -9.01 -0.92
N CYS A 335 0.56 -7.85 -0.54
CA CYS A 335 -0.63 -7.24 -1.16
C CYS A 335 -1.75 -8.25 -1.44
N MET A 336 -2.14 -9.06 -0.42
CA MET A 336 -3.26 -10.00 -0.51
C MET A 336 -4.57 -9.25 -0.74
N CYS A 337 -5.31 -9.62 -1.78
CA CYS A 337 -6.55 -9.00 -2.24
C CYS A 337 -7.71 -9.99 -2.10
N PRO A 338 -8.49 -9.90 -1.00
CA PRO A 338 -9.68 -10.74 -0.83
C PRO A 338 -10.72 -10.40 -1.90
N GLY A 339 -11.36 -11.42 -2.50
CA GLY A 339 -12.36 -11.22 -3.55
C GLY A 339 -11.90 -10.27 -4.65
N GLY A 340 -10.61 -10.33 -5.02
CA GLY A 340 -9.96 -9.36 -5.89
C GLY A 340 -9.45 -9.95 -7.19
N TYR A 341 -8.89 -9.10 -8.02
CA TYR A 341 -8.45 -9.40 -9.37
C TYR A 341 -6.93 -9.32 -9.46
N VAL A 342 -6.33 -10.20 -10.26
CA VAL A 342 -4.97 -10.00 -10.77
C VAL A 342 -5.04 -9.03 -11.95
N VAL A 343 -4.19 -8.02 -11.98
CA VAL A 343 -4.24 -6.97 -13.00
C VAL A 343 -2.94 -6.88 -13.78
N ASN A 344 -3.04 -6.63 -15.09
CA ASN A 344 -1.89 -6.23 -15.89
C ASN A 344 -1.50 -4.81 -15.48
N ALA A 345 -0.37 -4.70 -14.79
CA ALA A 345 0.17 -3.45 -14.23
C ALA A 345 1.42 -2.97 -14.97
N SER A 346 1.57 -3.34 -16.22
CA SER A 346 2.67 -2.91 -17.08
C SER A 346 2.71 -1.40 -17.24
N SER A 347 3.91 -0.84 -17.38
CA SER A 347 4.12 0.60 -17.66
C SER A 347 5.23 0.87 -18.66
N GLU A 348 5.93 -0.17 -19.13
CA GLU A 348 6.96 -0.07 -20.17
C GLU A 348 6.59 -1.00 -21.33
N PRO A 349 6.69 -0.54 -22.60
CA PRO A 349 6.43 -1.39 -23.77
C PRO A 349 7.34 -2.64 -23.79
N GLY A 350 6.78 -3.78 -24.18
CA GLY A 350 7.51 -5.04 -24.25
C GLY A 350 7.92 -5.63 -22.90
N ARG A 351 7.32 -5.17 -21.80
CA ARG A 351 7.53 -5.66 -20.44
C ARG A 351 6.19 -5.89 -19.77
N LEU A 352 6.09 -6.96 -18.98
CA LEU A 352 4.87 -7.33 -18.30
C LEU A 352 5.11 -7.44 -16.80
N ALA A 353 4.34 -6.69 -16.03
CA ALA A 353 4.26 -6.80 -14.58
C ALA A 353 2.81 -6.99 -14.15
N VAL A 354 2.60 -7.75 -13.08
CA VAL A 354 1.27 -7.92 -12.48
C VAL A 354 1.18 -7.25 -11.12
N ASN A 355 -0.04 -6.93 -10.74
CA ASN A 355 -0.39 -6.52 -9.38
C ASN A 355 -1.76 -7.10 -9.03
N GLY A 356 -2.27 -6.82 -7.83
CA GLY A 356 -3.62 -7.17 -7.43
C GLY A 356 -4.41 -5.96 -7.00
N MET A 357 -5.71 -6.00 -7.26
CA MET A 357 -6.66 -4.98 -6.81
C MET A 357 -7.93 -5.61 -6.27
N SER A 358 -8.66 -4.86 -5.46
CA SER A 358 -10.03 -5.17 -5.06
C SER A 358 -10.89 -3.92 -5.11
N TYR A 359 -12.16 -4.11 -5.42
CA TYR A 359 -13.18 -3.10 -5.15
C TYR A 359 -13.53 -3.07 -3.66
N SER A 360 -14.25 -2.05 -3.23
CA SER A 360 -14.67 -1.91 -1.83
C SER A 360 -15.51 -3.09 -1.32
N GLY A 361 -16.30 -3.72 -2.19
CA GLY A 361 -17.13 -4.90 -1.87
C GLY A 361 -16.34 -6.18 -1.62
N ARG A 362 -15.16 -6.35 -2.23
CA ARG A 362 -14.35 -7.58 -2.16
C ARG A 362 -15.15 -8.84 -2.45
N ASP A 363 -15.98 -8.80 -3.49
CA ASP A 363 -17.03 -9.78 -3.81
C ASP A 363 -16.66 -10.73 -4.95
N GLY A 364 -15.41 -10.69 -5.41
CA GLY A 364 -14.89 -11.64 -6.40
C GLY A 364 -14.78 -13.07 -5.86
N GLN A 365 -14.81 -14.05 -6.75
CA GLN A 365 -14.76 -15.47 -6.41
C GLN A 365 -13.39 -15.90 -5.88
N ASN A 366 -12.32 -15.29 -6.38
CA ASN A 366 -10.95 -15.62 -6.02
C ASN A 366 -10.38 -14.64 -5.00
N ALA A 367 -9.59 -15.18 -4.08
CA ALA A 367 -8.62 -14.44 -3.28
C ALA A 367 -7.27 -14.50 -3.99
N ASN A 368 -6.54 -13.41 -4.09
CA ASN A 368 -5.18 -13.46 -4.63
C ASN A 368 -4.17 -12.73 -3.74
N SER A 369 -2.92 -13.16 -3.79
CA SER A 369 -1.79 -12.41 -3.23
C SER A 369 -0.52 -12.67 -4.03
N ALA A 370 0.39 -11.71 -4.07
CA ALA A 370 1.75 -12.02 -4.47
C ALA A 370 2.38 -12.94 -3.40
N ILE A 371 2.96 -14.05 -3.84
CA ILE A 371 3.91 -14.83 -3.07
C ILE A 371 5.28 -14.48 -3.62
N ILE A 372 6.09 -13.88 -2.77
CA ILE A 372 7.34 -13.23 -3.18
C ILE A 372 8.53 -13.71 -2.38
N VAL A 373 9.66 -13.81 -3.07
CA VAL A 373 10.95 -14.27 -2.60
C VAL A 373 11.87 -13.06 -2.50
N SER A 374 12.53 -12.89 -1.37
CA SER A 374 13.47 -11.79 -1.15
C SER A 374 14.69 -11.90 -2.07
N VAL A 375 15.07 -10.77 -2.69
CA VAL A 375 16.27 -10.62 -3.52
C VAL A 375 17.11 -9.43 -3.05
N THR A 376 18.41 -9.56 -3.19
CA THR A 376 19.42 -8.59 -2.75
C THR A 376 20.36 -8.22 -3.91
N PRO A 377 21.23 -7.21 -3.78
CA PRO A 377 22.25 -6.89 -4.77
C PRO A 377 23.13 -8.09 -5.19
N GLU A 378 23.32 -9.06 -4.31
CA GLU A 378 24.06 -10.29 -4.61
C GLU A 378 23.35 -11.14 -5.66
N ASP A 379 22.01 -11.19 -5.65
CA ASP A 379 21.19 -11.98 -6.60
C ASP A 379 21.25 -11.42 -8.03
N TYR A 380 21.44 -10.12 -8.21
CA TYR A 380 21.61 -9.49 -9.53
C TYR A 380 23.04 -9.02 -9.79
N GLY A 381 23.99 -9.44 -8.94
CA GLY A 381 25.44 -9.37 -9.18
C GLY A 381 26.04 -7.97 -9.23
N SER A 382 25.38 -6.94 -8.66
CA SER A 382 25.85 -5.57 -8.74
C SER A 382 25.27 -4.68 -7.62
N GLU A 383 26.16 -3.89 -7.01
CA GLU A 383 25.82 -2.81 -6.07
C GLU A 383 25.44 -1.50 -6.76
N HIS A 384 25.40 -1.45 -8.09
CA HIS A 384 25.00 -0.26 -8.82
C HIS A 384 23.56 0.13 -8.45
N PRO A 385 23.28 1.40 -8.13
CA PRO A 385 21.96 1.83 -7.66
C PRO A 385 20.79 1.40 -8.54
N LEU A 386 20.99 1.31 -9.86
CA LEU A 386 19.95 0.94 -10.83
C LEU A 386 19.93 -0.55 -11.18
N ALA A 387 20.84 -1.38 -10.64
CA ALA A 387 20.93 -2.79 -11.00
C ALA A 387 19.63 -3.57 -10.69
N GLY A 388 18.96 -3.24 -9.58
CA GLY A 388 17.67 -3.84 -9.24
C GLY A 388 16.55 -3.51 -10.25
N ILE A 389 16.59 -2.33 -10.87
CA ILE A 389 15.67 -1.95 -11.95
C ILE A 389 15.91 -2.84 -13.18
N GLU A 390 17.18 -3.04 -13.56
CA GLU A 390 17.52 -3.88 -14.71
C GLU A 390 17.15 -5.35 -14.46
N PHE A 391 17.35 -5.84 -13.24
CA PHE A 391 16.88 -7.16 -12.84
C PHE A 391 15.35 -7.30 -13.01
N GLN A 392 14.57 -6.34 -12.52
CA GLN A 392 13.11 -6.33 -12.73
C GLN A 392 12.76 -6.33 -14.23
N ARG A 393 13.45 -5.52 -15.04
CA ARG A 393 13.23 -5.42 -16.50
C ARG A 393 13.49 -6.73 -17.22
N VAL A 394 14.50 -7.50 -16.80
CA VAL A 394 14.77 -8.82 -17.36
C VAL A 394 13.61 -9.78 -17.10
N LEU A 395 13.09 -9.84 -15.87
CA LEU A 395 11.96 -10.68 -15.49
C LEU A 395 10.69 -10.28 -16.27
N GLU A 396 10.40 -8.99 -16.33
CA GLU A 396 9.23 -8.43 -17.02
C GLU A 396 9.28 -8.67 -18.54
N LYS A 397 10.48 -8.62 -19.15
CA LYS A 397 10.68 -8.96 -20.56
C LYS A 397 10.43 -10.44 -20.83
N LYS A 398 10.92 -11.32 -19.96
CA LYS A 398 10.65 -12.77 -20.05
C LYS A 398 9.15 -13.06 -19.94
N ALA A 399 8.46 -12.46 -18.96
CA ALA A 399 7.02 -12.62 -18.77
C ALA A 399 6.21 -12.12 -20.01
N TYR A 400 6.60 -10.97 -20.56
CA TYR A 400 5.98 -10.43 -21.78
C TYR A 400 6.14 -11.37 -22.97
N ALA A 401 7.33 -11.92 -23.17
CA ALA A 401 7.67 -12.76 -24.32
C ALA A 401 6.91 -14.10 -24.32
N LEU A 402 6.54 -14.63 -23.15
CA LEU A 402 5.82 -15.91 -23.05
C LEU A 402 4.47 -15.89 -23.78
N CYS A 403 3.70 -14.80 -23.61
CA CYS A 403 2.33 -14.71 -24.10
C CYS A 403 2.09 -13.42 -24.91
N ASN A 404 3.16 -12.82 -25.47
CA ASN A 404 3.11 -11.60 -26.28
C ASN A 404 2.28 -10.47 -25.63
N GLY A 405 2.52 -10.25 -24.32
CA GLY A 405 1.89 -9.20 -23.53
C GLY A 405 0.56 -9.56 -22.85
N LYS A 406 -0.01 -10.73 -23.13
CA LYS A 406 -1.08 -11.30 -22.30
C LYS A 406 -0.48 -11.80 -20.98
N LEU A 407 -1.30 -11.89 -19.93
CA LEU A 407 -0.90 -12.39 -18.63
C LEU A 407 -0.57 -13.89 -18.71
N PRO A 408 0.69 -14.32 -18.50
CA PRO A 408 1.01 -15.74 -18.46
C PRO A 408 0.52 -16.36 -17.16
N VAL A 409 -0.24 -17.46 -17.25
CA VAL A 409 -0.80 -18.18 -16.12
C VAL A 409 -0.40 -19.64 -16.15
N GLN A 410 -0.29 -20.27 -14.96
CA GLN A 410 0.06 -21.69 -14.82
C GLN A 410 -0.56 -22.27 -13.55
N HIS A 411 -0.95 -23.54 -13.59
CA HIS A 411 -1.29 -24.27 -12.37
C HIS A 411 -0.04 -24.52 -11.51
N TYR A 412 -0.19 -24.35 -10.20
CA TYR A 412 0.93 -24.55 -9.27
C TYR A 412 1.48 -25.99 -9.33
N GLY A 413 0.63 -26.99 -9.51
CA GLY A 413 1.08 -28.39 -9.64
C GLY A 413 2.08 -28.60 -10.77
N ASP A 414 1.78 -28.03 -11.97
CA ASP A 414 2.67 -28.12 -13.13
C ASP A 414 3.97 -27.32 -12.91
N PHE A 415 3.87 -26.13 -12.30
CA PHE A 415 5.03 -25.33 -11.94
C PHE A 415 5.94 -26.10 -10.98
N ARG A 416 5.39 -26.62 -9.89
CA ARG A 416 6.13 -27.37 -8.86
C ARG A 416 6.83 -28.60 -9.47
N LYS A 417 6.11 -29.40 -10.24
CA LYS A 417 6.65 -30.57 -10.93
C LYS A 417 7.86 -30.25 -11.80
N LYS A 418 7.80 -29.12 -12.53
CA LYS A 418 8.94 -28.68 -13.36
C LYS A 418 10.12 -28.21 -12.54
N VAL A 419 9.90 -27.56 -11.39
CA VAL A 419 10.96 -27.06 -10.50
C VAL A 419 11.61 -28.19 -9.72
N THR A 420 10.83 -29.14 -9.20
CA THR A 420 11.34 -30.16 -8.27
C THR A 420 11.55 -31.53 -8.92
N GLY A 421 10.96 -31.78 -10.06
CA GLY A 421 10.88 -33.13 -10.67
C GLY A 421 9.86 -34.07 -10.01
N GLU A 422 9.11 -33.60 -9.02
CA GLU A 422 8.19 -34.41 -8.22
C GLU A 422 6.75 -33.88 -8.35
N ASP A 423 5.81 -34.81 -8.46
CA ASP A 423 4.38 -34.49 -8.35
C ASP A 423 4.04 -34.16 -6.88
N LEU A 424 3.02 -33.33 -6.68
CA LEU A 424 2.46 -33.16 -5.35
C LEU A 424 1.85 -34.49 -4.89
N PRO A 425 2.09 -34.91 -3.63
CA PRO A 425 1.39 -36.08 -3.09
C PRO A 425 -0.11 -35.82 -3.15
N GLU A 426 -0.87 -36.84 -3.55
CA GLU A 426 -2.33 -36.80 -3.49
C GLU A 426 -2.76 -36.54 -2.04
N LYS A 427 -3.07 -35.29 -1.74
CA LYS A 427 -3.75 -34.93 -0.50
C LYS A 427 -5.25 -34.99 -0.80
N GLU A 428 -6.04 -35.55 0.13
CA GLU A 428 -7.49 -35.37 0.11
C GLU A 428 -7.80 -33.87 0.23
N ILE A 429 -7.87 -33.20 -0.90
CA ILE A 429 -8.36 -31.84 -1.05
C ILE A 429 -9.81 -32.00 -1.48
N ASP A 430 -10.70 -31.27 -0.80
CA ASP A 430 -12.11 -31.21 -1.18
C ASP A 430 -12.18 -30.55 -2.56
N PHE A 431 -12.32 -31.36 -3.62
CA PHE A 431 -12.22 -30.91 -5.02
C PHE A 431 -13.37 -29.97 -5.41
N ASP A 432 -14.50 -30.00 -4.70
CA ASP A 432 -15.66 -29.18 -4.99
C ASP A 432 -15.36 -27.66 -4.92
N GLU A 433 -14.36 -27.24 -4.13
CA GLU A 433 -13.96 -25.83 -4.02
C GLU A 433 -13.19 -25.32 -5.25
N TRP A 434 -12.52 -26.21 -5.95
CA TRP A 434 -11.67 -25.89 -7.10
C TRP A 434 -12.37 -26.12 -8.43
N ASP A 435 -13.56 -26.72 -8.40
CA ASP A 435 -14.31 -27.03 -9.63
C ASP A 435 -14.70 -25.72 -10.33
N GLY A 436 -14.33 -25.61 -11.60
CA GLY A 436 -14.57 -24.43 -12.42
C GLY A 436 -13.80 -23.17 -12.01
N MET A 437 -12.72 -23.27 -11.21
CA MET A 437 -11.88 -22.12 -10.91
C MET A 437 -11.12 -21.66 -12.15
N GLU A 438 -11.35 -20.41 -12.53
CA GLU A 438 -10.69 -19.73 -13.65
C GLU A 438 -9.86 -18.54 -13.13
N PRO A 439 -8.83 -18.10 -13.89
CA PRO A 439 -8.07 -16.89 -13.54
C PRO A 439 -8.96 -15.65 -13.46
N GLN A 440 -8.98 -14.97 -12.33
CA GLN A 440 -9.76 -13.74 -12.13
C GLN A 440 -8.89 -12.52 -12.46
N CYS A 441 -8.67 -12.30 -13.77
CA CYS A 441 -7.74 -11.32 -14.28
C CYS A 441 -8.42 -10.08 -14.90
N LYS A 442 -7.73 -8.92 -14.81
CA LYS A 442 -7.98 -7.75 -15.66
C LYS A 442 -6.87 -7.66 -16.71
N GLY A 443 -7.23 -7.88 -17.95
CA GLY A 443 -6.38 -8.11 -19.10
C GLY A 443 -6.51 -9.54 -19.63
N ALA A 444 -6.21 -9.75 -20.92
CA ALA A 444 -6.20 -11.07 -21.51
C ALA A 444 -5.10 -11.95 -20.87
N TYR A 445 -5.37 -13.23 -20.67
CA TYR A 445 -4.40 -14.19 -20.16
C TYR A 445 -4.19 -15.35 -21.12
N GLU A 446 -3.12 -16.10 -20.92
CA GLU A 446 -2.79 -17.31 -21.68
C GLU A 446 -2.01 -18.29 -20.79
N TRP A 447 -2.33 -19.60 -20.90
CA TRP A 447 -1.63 -20.64 -20.19
C TRP A 447 -0.21 -20.84 -20.73
N ALA A 448 0.81 -20.75 -19.85
CA ALA A 448 2.21 -20.84 -20.23
C ALA A 448 3.07 -21.34 -19.07
N ASP A 449 4.28 -21.76 -19.37
CA ASP A 449 5.28 -22.19 -18.39
C ASP A 449 6.00 -21.01 -17.76
N LEU A 450 5.78 -20.76 -16.48
CA LEU A 450 6.36 -19.64 -15.74
C LEU A 450 7.79 -19.90 -15.20
N THR A 451 8.29 -21.15 -15.25
CA THR A 451 9.57 -21.52 -14.62
C THR A 451 10.78 -20.79 -15.19
N GLY A 452 10.69 -20.33 -16.44
CA GLY A 452 11.74 -19.53 -17.09
C GLY A 452 11.81 -18.06 -16.68
N ILE A 453 10.83 -17.54 -15.92
CA ILE A 453 10.77 -16.10 -15.58
C ILE A 453 11.76 -15.76 -14.47
N LEU A 454 11.63 -16.41 -13.31
CA LEU A 454 12.49 -16.16 -12.15
C LEU A 454 13.81 -16.94 -12.26
N PRO A 455 14.86 -16.53 -11.55
CA PRO A 455 16.03 -17.36 -11.32
C PRO A 455 15.67 -18.69 -10.65
N GLU A 456 16.43 -19.73 -10.93
CA GLU A 456 16.19 -21.10 -10.43
C GLU A 456 16.10 -21.15 -8.90
N GLU A 457 16.99 -20.47 -8.21
CA GLU A 457 17.01 -20.40 -6.74
C GLU A 457 15.75 -19.72 -6.18
N CYS A 458 15.19 -18.76 -6.92
CA CYS A 458 13.94 -18.11 -6.55
C CYS A 458 12.74 -19.06 -6.77
N ASN A 459 12.75 -19.86 -7.84
CA ASN A 459 11.72 -20.86 -8.09
C ASN A 459 11.71 -21.94 -6.97
N HIS A 460 12.87 -22.47 -6.59
CA HIS A 460 12.98 -23.43 -5.48
C HIS A 460 12.52 -22.80 -4.15
N ALA A 461 12.94 -21.58 -3.85
CA ALA A 461 12.51 -20.87 -2.65
C ALA A 461 10.99 -20.64 -2.65
N PHE A 462 10.40 -20.32 -3.81
CA PHE A 462 8.96 -20.15 -3.98
C PHE A 462 8.21 -21.43 -3.63
N VAL A 463 8.66 -22.59 -4.15
CA VAL A 463 8.05 -23.91 -3.87
C VAL A 463 8.16 -24.26 -2.38
N GLU A 464 9.34 -24.10 -1.76
CA GLU A 464 9.50 -24.33 -0.31
C GLU A 464 8.53 -23.43 0.51
N GLY A 465 8.35 -22.18 0.08
CA GLY A 465 7.39 -21.24 0.66
C GLY A 465 5.97 -21.75 0.56
N MET A 466 5.53 -22.17 -0.62
CA MET A 466 4.19 -22.70 -0.88
C MET A 466 3.92 -23.95 -0.01
N ASP A 467 4.86 -24.90 0.05
CA ASP A 467 4.76 -26.09 0.91
C ASP A 467 4.63 -25.70 2.40
N SER A 468 5.34 -24.66 2.85
CA SER A 468 5.21 -24.13 4.22
C SER A 468 3.83 -23.48 4.45
N PHE A 469 3.27 -22.82 3.45
CA PHE A 469 1.97 -22.16 3.55
C PHE A 469 0.82 -23.17 3.53
N GLY A 470 0.95 -24.28 2.79
CA GLY A 470 0.02 -25.41 2.84
C GLY A 470 -0.15 -26.02 4.24
N ARG A 471 0.90 -25.96 5.08
CA ARG A 471 0.83 -26.33 6.49
C ARG A 471 0.11 -25.30 7.38
N GLN A 472 0.08 -24.02 6.98
CA GLN A 472 -0.58 -22.94 7.72
C GLN A 472 -2.04 -22.79 7.30
N ILE A 473 -2.33 -22.97 6.01
CA ILE A 473 -3.67 -22.87 5.40
C ILE A 473 -3.84 -24.12 4.55
N ARG A 474 -4.66 -25.07 5.01
CA ARG A 474 -4.91 -26.33 4.29
C ARG A 474 -5.41 -26.02 2.88
N GLY A 475 -4.78 -26.59 1.86
CA GLY A 475 -5.09 -26.40 0.45
C GLY A 475 -4.41 -25.18 -0.20
N PHE A 476 -3.59 -24.42 0.54
CA PHE A 476 -2.86 -23.28 -0.05
C PHE A 476 -1.86 -23.74 -1.13
N ASP A 477 -1.24 -24.91 -0.92
CA ASP A 477 -0.33 -25.58 -1.84
C ASP A 477 -1.04 -26.56 -2.80
N SER A 478 -2.34 -26.33 -3.06
CA SER A 478 -3.11 -27.15 -4.02
C SER A 478 -2.49 -27.09 -5.42
N PRO A 479 -2.42 -28.24 -6.14
CA PRO A 479 -1.97 -28.24 -7.53
C PRO A 479 -2.83 -27.34 -8.44
N HIS A 480 -4.07 -27.07 -8.05
CA HIS A 480 -5.02 -26.24 -8.81
C HIS A 480 -4.88 -24.74 -8.53
N ALA A 481 -4.06 -24.30 -7.55
CA ALA A 481 -3.79 -22.88 -7.36
C ALA A 481 -3.23 -22.27 -8.64
N ILE A 482 -3.71 -21.06 -9.00
CA ILE A 482 -3.34 -20.42 -10.26
C ILE A 482 -2.22 -19.41 -9.97
N LEU A 483 -1.11 -19.55 -10.68
CA LEU A 483 0.01 -18.61 -10.67
C LEU A 483 -0.14 -17.65 -11.84
N THR A 484 0.13 -16.36 -11.63
CA THR A 484 0.19 -15.34 -12.69
C THR A 484 1.49 -14.54 -12.55
N GLY A 485 2.26 -14.41 -13.61
CA GLY A 485 3.58 -13.78 -13.59
C GLY A 485 3.64 -12.46 -14.37
N VAL A 486 4.54 -11.58 -13.95
CA VAL A 486 5.46 -11.61 -12.82
C VAL A 486 5.17 -10.43 -11.88
N GLU A 487 5.13 -10.69 -10.59
CA GLU A 487 5.12 -9.61 -9.57
C GLU A 487 6.57 -9.20 -9.29
N SER A 488 7.04 -8.16 -9.96
CA SER A 488 8.42 -7.67 -9.89
C SER A 488 8.55 -6.35 -9.10
N ARG A 489 7.44 -5.64 -8.89
CA ARG A 489 7.43 -4.25 -8.40
C ARG A 489 6.84 -4.14 -6.99
N THR A 490 7.29 -4.99 -6.07
CA THR A 490 6.79 -5.04 -4.69
C THR A 490 7.23 -3.84 -3.83
N SER A 491 8.37 -3.25 -4.14
CA SER A 491 8.90 -2.02 -3.55
C SER A 491 9.98 -1.42 -4.43
N SER A 492 10.37 -0.16 -4.16
CA SER A 492 11.48 0.47 -4.88
C SER A 492 12.78 -0.32 -4.70
N PRO A 493 13.49 -0.69 -5.78
CA PRO A 493 14.81 -1.29 -5.71
C PRO A 493 15.92 -0.25 -5.47
N VAL A 494 15.55 1.04 -5.40
CA VAL A 494 16.45 2.19 -5.26
C VAL A 494 16.08 2.97 -4.01
N ARG A 495 17.07 3.53 -3.35
CA ARG A 495 16.94 4.59 -2.35
C ARG A 495 17.61 5.84 -2.85
N ILE A 496 16.90 6.97 -2.80
CA ILE A 496 17.48 8.32 -3.01
C ILE A 496 17.84 8.84 -1.62
N ASP A 497 19.12 9.05 -1.36
CA ASP A 497 19.60 9.39 -0.02
C ASP A 497 19.13 10.79 0.41
N ARG A 498 18.77 10.92 1.68
CA ARG A 498 18.37 12.18 2.31
C ARG A 498 18.87 12.29 3.75
N ASP A 499 19.15 13.49 4.18
CA ASP A 499 19.61 13.81 5.54
C ASP A 499 18.46 13.86 6.57
N GLU A 500 18.77 14.27 7.79
CA GLU A 500 17.78 14.42 8.88
C GLU A 500 16.73 15.52 8.59
N LYS A 501 17.09 16.51 7.75
CA LYS A 501 16.20 17.56 7.25
C LYS A 501 15.41 17.11 6.01
N LEU A 502 15.48 15.83 5.68
CA LEU A 502 14.83 15.19 4.53
C LEU A 502 15.31 15.73 3.16
N GLN A 503 16.43 16.42 3.11
CA GLN A 503 17.02 16.89 1.85
C GLN A 503 18.05 15.90 1.33
N SER A 504 18.14 15.81 -0.01
CA SER A 504 19.26 15.13 -0.66
C SER A 504 20.56 15.96 -0.52
N ALA A 505 21.66 15.48 -1.07
CA ALA A 505 22.88 16.29 -1.15
C ALA A 505 22.69 17.56 -2.01
N ILE A 506 21.75 17.54 -2.95
CA ILE A 506 21.31 18.74 -3.69
C ILE A 506 20.29 19.48 -2.80
N ARG A 507 20.67 20.66 -2.32
CA ARG A 507 19.84 21.45 -1.40
C ARG A 507 18.56 21.95 -2.06
N GLY A 508 17.47 21.97 -1.28
CA GLY A 508 16.13 22.25 -1.79
C GLY A 508 15.43 21.05 -2.41
N CYS A 509 16.10 19.89 -2.53
CA CYS A 509 15.49 18.66 -3.04
C CYS A 509 15.14 17.69 -1.90
N TYR A 510 13.87 17.27 -1.84
CA TYR A 510 13.30 16.41 -0.80
C TYR A 510 12.81 15.07 -1.38
N PRO A 511 13.65 14.01 -1.37
CA PRO A 511 13.21 12.67 -1.74
C PRO A 511 12.10 12.19 -0.81
N CYS A 512 10.96 11.73 -1.38
CA CYS A 512 9.74 11.45 -0.63
C CYS A 512 9.06 10.17 -1.10
N GLY A 513 8.48 9.45 -0.14
CA GLY A 513 7.59 8.34 -0.38
C GLY A 513 8.27 7.04 -0.80
N GLU A 514 7.52 6.19 -1.51
CA GLU A 514 7.95 4.84 -1.87
C GLU A 514 9.05 4.84 -2.94
N GLY A 515 8.94 5.68 -3.97
CA GLY A 515 9.98 5.79 -5.01
C GLY A 515 11.33 6.17 -4.44
N ALA A 516 11.36 7.07 -3.46
CA ALA A 516 12.58 7.44 -2.77
C ALA A 516 13.09 6.37 -1.77
N GLY A 517 12.37 5.26 -1.58
CA GLY A 517 12.78 4.14 -0.74
C GLY A 517 12.46 4.28 0.76
N TYR A 518 11.56 5.20 1.15
CA TYR A 518 11.21 5.49 2.55
C TYR A 518 9.83 5.05 2.98
N ALA A 519 9.01 4.56 2.06
CA ALA A 519 7.67 4.04 2.32
C ALA A 519 7.44 2.73 1.55
N GLY A 520 6.37 2.01 1.88
CA GLY A 520 6.00 0.76 1.23
C GLY A 520 4.48 0.57 1.24
N GLY A 521 3.72 1.59 0.82
CA GLY A 521 2.26 1.55 0.72
C GLY A 521 1.62 2.91 0.94
N ILE A 522 0.31 3.00 0.70
CA ILE A 522 -0.47 4.25 0.65
C ILE A 522 -0.26 5.11 1.90
N THR A 523 -0.56 4.56 3.09
CA THR A 523 -0.50 5.33 4.35
C THR A 523 0.91 5.78 4.70
N SER A 524 1.92 4.91 4.55
CA SER A 524 3.31 5.28 4.86
C SER A 524 3.85 6.32 3.89
N ALA A 525 3.47 6.27 2.61
CA ALA A 525 3.84 7.27 1.62
C ALA A 525 3.16 8.63 1.91
N ALA A 526 1.86 8.62 2.26
CA ALA A 526 1.13 9.80 2.69
C ALA A 526 1.72 10.44 3.95
N MET A 527 2.08 9.63 4.96
CA MET A 527 2.75 10.11 6.19
C MET A 527 4.11 10.76 5.89
N ASP A 528 4.87 10.19 4.96
CA ASP A 528 6.16 10.77 4.55
C ASP A 528 5.95 12.08 3.78
N GLY A 529 4.92 12.17 2.94
CA GLY A 529 4.48 13.43 2.29
C GLY A 529 4.13 14.52 3.30
N ILE A 530 3.33 14.20 4.32
CA ILE A 530 3.04 15.13 5.43
C ILE A 530 4.33 15.57 6.12
N ARG A 531 5.25 14.64 6.41
CA ARG A 531 6.51 14.93 7.07
C ARG A 531 7.39 15.88 6.25
N VAL A 532 7.43 15.72 4.93
CA VAL A 532 8.15 16.64 4.04
C VAL A 532 7.48 18.01 4.03
N ALA A 533 6.15 18.09 3.97
CA ALA A 533 5.40 19.34 4.07
C ALA A 533 5.70 20.08 5.38
N GLU A 534 5.71 19.36 6.52
CA GLU A 534 6.09 19.91 7.82
C GLU A 534 7.52 20.49 7.83
N MET A 535 8.46 19.78 7.20
CA MET A 535 9.86 20.21 7.13
C MET A 535 10.01 21.49 6.32
N ILE A 536 9.35 21.58 5.17
CA ILE A 536 9.31 22.80 4.34
C ILE A 536 8.64 23.95 5.11
N ALA A 537 7.45 23.71 5.66
CA ALA A 537 6.70 24.72 6.39
C ALA A 537 7.43 25.24 7.64
N SER A 538 8.22 24.41 8.32
CA SER A 538 9.00 24.84 9.49
C SER A 538 10.12 25.82 9.16
N GLN A 539 10.54 25.90 7.90
CA GLN A 539 11.64 26.76 7.44
C GLN A 539 11.12 28.00 6.71
N PHE A 540 10.16 27.82 5.84
CA PHE A 540 9.69 28.85 4.91
C PHE A 540 8.37 29.46 5.36
N ALA A 541 8.18 30.74 5.02
CA ALA A 541 6.92 31.44 5.20
C ALA A 541 5.90 30.98 4.15
N PRO A 542 4.59 30.95 4.48
CA PRO A 542 3.54 30.79 3.47
C PRO A 542 3.64 31.82 2.37
N SER A 543 3.20 31.47 1.17
CA SER A 543 3.21 32.38 0.01
C SER A 543 2.41 33.65 0.33
N GLN A 544 3.02 34.83 0.20
CA GLN A 544 2.28 36.10 0.30
C GLN A 544 1.26 36.17 -0.84
N ARG A 545 0.05 36.66 -0.54
CA ARG A 545 -1.04 36.85 -1.52
C ARG A 545 -0.69 37.89 -2.55
#